data_ae319d51bbd31832f329a73a660cc631
#
_entry.id   ae319d51bbd31832f329a73a660cc631
#
_cell.length_a   1.000
_cell.length_b   1.000
_cell.length_c   1.000
_cell.angle_alpha   90.00
_cell.angle_beta   90.00
_cell.angle_gamma   90.00
#
_symmetry.space_group_name_H-M   'P 1'
#
loop_
_entity.id
_entity.type
_entity.pdbx_description
1 polymer ?
#
loop_
_entity_poly.entity_id
_entity_poly.type
_entity_poly.pdbx_seq_one_letter_code
_entity_poly.pdbx_strand_id
1 'polypeptide(L)'
;MELSVRLTNLKKKVMKKIADAALAHDTRLISKHSHLATLIEEDEKALEAMEERVNGYEKDLNDLSSSTEEVEIDWSAEVAKARAEAHRDSSRMRKSKGRQMGHEARMSFVSAGRKLGYSLIPLGGNLYTTPKEKKVVIAFANEHKPNRWFLGVQDDNYDAVVLLCQQSTGRMLEFILPREALGKFWASLSRSGGQVKFNITRSGENSWLLVPGRAQESLNRHLGAYTALKD
;
A
#
# COMPACT_ATOMS: atom_id res chain seq x y z
N MET A 1 -14.01 24.32 14.49
CA MET A 1 -14.01 25.70 13.91
C MET A 1 -12.67 26.14 13.33
N GLU A 2 -11.52 25.99 13.99
CA GLU A 2 -10.22 26.46 13.46
C GLU A 2 -9.73 25.72 12.21
N LEU A 3 -9.97 24.41 12.12
CA LEU A 3 -9.51 23.57 11.02
C LEU A 3 -10.31 23.81 9.72
N SER A 4 -11.63 23.96 9.82
CA SER A 4 -12.53 24.28 8.71
C SER A 4 -12.15 25.63 8.07
N VAL A 5 -11.88 26.65 8.90
CA VAL A 5 -11.44 27.98 8.42
C VAL A 5 -10.08 27.87 7.69
N ARG A 6 -9.16 27.06 8.18
CA ARG A 6 -7.85 26.83 7.53
C ARG A 6 -7.99 26.14 6.17
N LEU A 7 -8.82 25.11 6.06
CA LEU A 7 -9.09 24.41 4.79
C LEU A 7 -9.73 25.37 3.77
N THR A 8 -10.75 26.12 4.15
CA THR A 8 -11.39 27.12 3.28
C THR A 8 -10.40 28.18 2.77
N ASN A 9 -9.49 28.65 3.63
CA ASN A 9 -8.46 29.60 3.23
C ASN A 9 -7.42 28.97 2.29
N LEU A 10 -7.07 27.71 2.51
CA LEU A 10 -6.16 26.96 1.63
C LEU A 10 -6.79 26.77 0.26
N LYS A 11 -8.06 26.38 0.19
CA LYS A 11 -8.84 26.25 -1.05
C LYS A 11 -8.85 27.54 -1.86
N LYS A 12 -9.12 28.68 -1.22
CA LYS A 12 -9.06 29.99 -1.89
C LYS A 12 -7.70 30.30 -2.50
N LYS A 13 -6.60 29.97 -1.78
CA LYS A 13 -5.23 30.14 -2.28
C LYS A 13 -4.92 29.22 -3.48
N VAL A 14 -5.39 27.98 -3.46
CA VAL A 14 -5.21 27.01 -4.55
C VAL A 14 -5.99 27.46 -5.77
N MET A 15 -7.26 27.88 -5.62
CA MET A 15 -8.09 28.38 -6.74
C MET A 15 -7.48 29.62 -7.40
N LYS A 16 -6.92 30.54 -6.62
CA LYS A 16 -6.19 31.69 -7.16
C LYS A 16 -4.98 31.25 -8.00
N LYS A 17 -4.21 30.27 -7.53
CA LYS A 17 -3.06 29.74 -8.27
C LYS A 17 -3.47 29.02 -9.57
N ILE A 18 -4.63 28.36 -9.60
CA ILE A 18 -5.18 27.77 -10.82
C ILE A 18 -5.52 28.90 -11.83
N ALA A 19 -6.17 29.96 -11.39
CA ALA A 19 -6.50 31.09 -12.26
C ALA A 19 -5.23 31.77 -12.81
N ASP A 20 -4.23 32.02 -11.97
CA ASP A 20 -2.94 32.60 -12.39
C ASP A 20 -2.22 31.70 -13.42
N ALA A 21 -2.22 30.37 -13.21
CA ALA A 21 -1.64 29.41 -14.14
C ALA A 21 -2.41 29.33 -15.45
N ALA A 22 -3.73 29.47 -15.43
CA ALA A 22 -4.56 29.53 -16.63
C ALA A 22 -4.25 30.76 -17.48
N LEU A 23 -4.05 31.92 -16.85
CA LEU A 23 -3.64 33.15 -17.54
C LEU A 23 -2.24 33.03 -18.16
N ALA A 24 -1.36 32.24 -17.53
CA ALA A 24 -0.02 31.96 -18.03
C ALA A 24 0.03 30.81 -19.06
N HIS A 25 -1.10 30.19 -19.39
CA HIS A 25 -1.20 28.99 -20.25
C HIS A 25 -0.36 27.80 -19.78
N ASP A 26 -0.06 27.70 -18.47
CA ASP A 26 0.72 26.59 -17.89
C ASP A 26 -0.19 25.42 -17.49
N THR A 27 -0.41 24.53 -18.46
CA THR A 27 -1.26 23.33 -18.29
C THR A 27 -0.76 22.36 -17.22
N ARG A 28 0.56 22.30 -16.98
CA ARG A 28 1.15 21.43 -15.96
C ARG A 28 0.85 21.94 -14.55
N LEU A 29 0.96 23.25 -14.35
CA LEU A 29 0.63 23.91 -13.10
C LEU A 29 -0.87 23.84 -12.79
N ILE A 30 -1.73 24.01 -13.81
CA ILE A 30 -3.17 23.83 -13.70
C ILE A 30 -3.51 22.43 -13.20
N SER A 31 -2.99 21.39 -13.84
CA SER A 31 -3.26 19.99 -13.47
C SER A 31 -2.84 19.69 -12.03
N LYS A 32 -1.65 20.16 -11.62
CA LYS A 32 -1.14 19.96 -10.25
C LYS A 32 -2.01 20.64 -9.19
N HIS A 33 -2.43 21.88 -9.43
CA HIS A 33 -3.25 22.62 -8.48
C HIS A 33 -4.71 22.15 -8.46
N SER A 34 -5.24 21.66 -9.60
CA SER A 34 -6.57 21.05 -9.66
C SER A 34 -6.63 19.77 -8.82
N HIS A 35 -5.61 18.92 -8.90
CA HIS A 35 -5.53 17.74 -8.04
C HIS A 35 -5.49 18.11 -6.54
N LEU A 36 -4.74 19.14 -6.18
CA LEU A 36 -4.70 19.63 -4.79
C LEU A 36 -6.07 20.19 -4.35
N ALA A 37 -6.80 20.86 -5.23
CA ALA A 37 -8.15 21.36 -4.93
C ALA A 37 -9.11 20.20 -4.64
N THR A 38 -9.05 19.10 -5.40
CA THR A 38 -9.85 17.89 -5.19
C THR A 38 -9.55 17.27 -3.82
N LEU A 39 -8.28 17.16 -3.44
CA LEU A 39 -7.90 16.63 -2.12
C LEU A 39 -8.44 17.48 -0.97
N ILE A 40 -8.42 18.82 -1.11
CA ILE A 40 -8.97 19.75 -0.09
C ILE A 40 -10.49 19.56 0.01
N GLU A 41 -11.20 19.35 -1.09
CA GLU A 41 -12.65 19.09 -1.08
C GLU A 41 -13.01 17.76 -0.42
N GLU A 42 -12.19 16.71 -0.59
CA GLU A 42 -12.34 15.44 0.10
C GLU A 42 -12.15 15.58 1.61
N ASP A 43 -11.13 16.36 2.03
CA ASP A 43 -10.87 16.64 3.43
C ASP A 43 -11.97 17.51 4.06
N GLU A 44 -12.53 18.50 3.34
CA GLU A 44 -13.68 19.31 3.80
C GLU A 44 -14.91 18.42 4.07
N LYS A 45 -15.25 17.52 3.15
CA LYS A 45 -16.37 16.57 3.32
C LYS A 45 -16.16 15.61 4.50
N ALA A 46 -14.91 15.16 4.68
CA ALA A 46 -14.59 14.29 5.81
C ALA A 46 -14.74 15.01 7.15
N LEU A 47 -14.40 16.30 7.19
CA LEU A 47 -14.54 17.15 8.37
C LEU A 47 -16.04 17.41 8.70
N GLU A 48 -16.85 17.72 7.69
CA GLU A 48 -18.31 17.89 7.84
C GLU A 48 -18.96 16.62 8.40
N ALA A 49 -18.62 15.46 7.87
CA ALA A 49 -19.11 14.18 8.36
C ALA A 49 -18.70 13.89 9.81
N MET A 50 -17.50 14.33 10.22
CA MET A 50 -17.07 14.25 11.62
C MET A 50 -17.85 15.21 12.53
N GLU A 51 -18.10 16.43 12.10
CA GLU A 51 -18.88 17.42 12.86
C GLU A 51 -20.33 16.93 13.05
N GLU A 52 -20.97 16.38 12.01
CA GLU A 52 -22.31 15.78 12.13
C GLU A 52 -22.36 14.63 13.15
N ARG A 53 -21.31 13.78 13.17
CA ARG A 53 -21.22 12.69 14.15
C ARG A 53 -21.04 13.19 15.58
N VAL A 54 -20.23 14.22 15.78
CA VAL A 54 -20.04 14.85 17.11
C VAL A 54 -21.33 15.47 17.59
N ASN A 55 -22.05 16.19 16.74
CA ASN A 55 -23.34 16.78 17.07
C ASN A 55 -24.39 15.70 17.41
N GLY A 56 -24.36 14.55 16.72
CA GLY A 56 -25.15 13.37 17.06
C GLY A 56 -24.88 12.86 18.47
N TYR A 57 -23.61 12.72 18.82
CA TYR A 57 -23.22 12.27 20.16
C TYR A 57 -23.58 13.29 21.26
N GLU A 58 -23.47 14.58 21.00
CA GLU A 58 -23.89 15.62 21.95
C GLU A 58 -25.41 15.58 22.20
N LYS A 59 -26.19 15.33 21.15
CA LYS A 59 -27.65 15.13 21.27
C LYS A 59 -27.97 13.90 22.11
N ASP A 60 -27.35 12.75 21.80
CA ASP A 60 -27.57 11.51 22.53
C ASP A 60 -27.18 11.65 24.01
N LEU A 61 -26.08 12.36 24.31
CA LEU A 61 -25.67 12.68 25.68
C LEU A 61 -26.68 13.56 26.41
N ASN A 62 -27.28 14.56 25.74
CA ASN A 62 -28.29 15.43 26.32
C ASN A 62 -29.60 14.67 26.56
N ASP A 63 -29.98 13.76 25.64
CA ASP A 63 -31.16 12.90 25.79
C ASP A 63 -30.99 11.90 26.95
N LEU A 64 -29.78 11.35 27.15
CA LEU A 64 -29.44 10.51 28.30
C LEU A 64 -29.45 11.25 29.62
N SER A 65 -28.97 12.50 29.66
CA SER A 65 -28.93 13.32 30.87
C SER A 65 -30.32 13.78 31.32
N SER A 66 -31.30 13.79 30.40
CA SER A 66 -32.70 14.14 30.71
C SER A 66 -33.54 12.97 31.19
N SER A 67 -33.07 11.73 31.04
CA SER A 67 -33.72 10.52 31.55
C SER A 67 -33.20 10.19 32.96
N THR A 68 -33.99 10.46 33.98
CA THR A 68 -33.67 10.28 35.41
C THR A 68 -33.71 8.82 35.90
N GLU A 69 -33.47 7.84 35.06
CA GLU A 69 -33.25 6.46 35.48
C GLU A 69 -31.73 6.21 35.55
N GLU A 70 -31.22 6.06 36.78
CA GLU A 70 -29.87 5.54 37.04
C GLU A 70 -29.75 4.11 36.54
N VAL A 71 -29.51 3.94 35.23
CA VAL A 71 -29.03 2.67 34.70
C VAL A 71 -27.53 2.66 34.88
N GLU A 72 -27.02 1.81 35.74
CA GLU A 72 -25.60 1.55 35.92
C GLU A 72 -25.07 0.92 34.62
N ILE A 73 -24.67 1.77 33.66
CA ILE A 73 -24.08 1.32 32.40
C ILE A 73 -22.61 1.01 32.68
N ASP A 74 -22.21 -0.23 32.45
CA ASP A 74 -20.78 -0.61 32.45
C ASP A 74 -20.06 0.02 31.23
N TRP A 75 -19.70 1.29 31.40
CA TRP A 75 -18.98 2.07 30.38
C TRP A 75 -17.64 1.43 29.99
N SER A 76 -17.05 0.58 30.87
CA SER A 76 -15.77 -0.08 30.57
C SER A 76 -15.93 -1.12 29.46
N ALA A 77 -17.02 -1.86 29.45
CA ALA A 77 -17.36 -2.85 28.43
C ALA A 77 -17.74 -2.20 27.09
N GLU A 78 -18.54 -1.13 27.12
CA GLU A 78 -18.94 -0.38 25.91
C GLU A 78 -17.75 0.33 25.24
N VAL A 79 -16.88 0.96 26.02
CA VAL A 79 -15.65 1.60 25.49
C VAL A 79 -14.68 0.55 24.91
N ALA A 80 -14.55 -0.62 25.56
CA ALA A 80 -13.73 -1.71 25.03
C ALA A 80 -14.29 -2.25 23.69
N LYS A 81 -15.60 -2.40 23.57
CA LYS A 81 -16.29 -2.82 22.34
C LYS A 81 -16.10 -1.79 21.23
N ALA A 82 -16.33 -0.51 21.48
CA ALA A 82 -16.16 0.56 20.51
C ALA A 82 -14.69 0.66 20.01
N ARG A 83 -13.69 0.51 20.92
CA ARG A 83 -12.28 0.45 20.55
C ARG A 83 -11.95 -0.75 19.67
N ALA A 84 -12.52 -1.92 19.98
CA ALA A 84 -12.31 -3.13 19.18
C ALA A 84 -12.93 -3.01 17.78
N GLU A 85 -14.11 -2.39 17.63
CA GLU A 85 -14.75 -2.11 16.35
C GLU A 85 -13.96 -1.11 15.53
N ALA A 86 -13.57 0.02 16.10
CA ALA A 86 -12.73 1.02 15.43
C ALA A 86 -11.38 0.44 14.96
N HIS A 87 -10.78 -0.45 15.76
CA HIS A 87 -9.55 -1.14 15.35
C HIS A 87 -9.78 -2.13 14.21
N ARG A 88 -10.94 -2.83 14.17
CA ARG A 88 -11.32 -3.72 13.07
C ARG A 88 -11.53 -2.95 11.77
N ASP A 89 -12.22 -1.82 11.81
CA ASP A 89 -12.50 -1.01 10.62
C ASP A 89 -11.25 -0.35 10.07
N SER A 90 -10.39 0.20 10.91
CA SER A 90 -9.09 0.73 10.48
C SER A 90 -8.20 -0.34 9.87
N SER A 91 -8.23 -1.57 10.39
CA SER A 91 -7.45 -2.70 9.84
C SER A 91 -8.02 -3.19 8.50
N ARG A 92 -9.35 -3.16 8.32
CA ARG A 92 -10.02 -3.47 7.04
C ARG A 92 -9.67 -2.43 5.96
N MET A 93 -9.72 -1.15 6.30
CA MET A 93 -9.38 -0.06 5.39
C MET A 93 -7.90 -0.12 4.95
N ARG A 94 -6.98 -0.36 5.88
CA ARG A 94 -5.55 -0.56 5.57
C ARG A 94 -5.31 -1.76 4.67
N LYS A 95 -6.05 -2.88 4.89
CA LYS A 95 -5.95 -4.08 4.03
C LYS A 95 -6.47 -3.82 2.62
N SER A 96 -7.55 -3.06 2.44
CA SER A 96 -8.08 -2.72 1.11
C SER A 96 -7.11 -1.82 0.34
N LYS A 97 -6.58 -0.78 0.97
CA LYS A 97 -5.58 0.12 0.37
C LYS A 97 -4.29 -0.62 -0.01
N GLY A 98 -3.79 -1.51 0.86
CA GLY A 98 -2.61 -2.32 0.55
C GLY A 98 -2.84 -3.29 -0.62
N ARG A 99 -4.03 -3.84 -0.77
CA ARG A 99 -4.39 -4.70 -1.92
C ARG A 99 -4.45 -3.90 -3.21
N GLN A 100 -5.03 -2.72 -3.19
CA GLN A 100 -5.10 -1.83 -4.35
C GLN A 100 -3.70 -1.41 -4.80
N MET A 101 -2.85 -0.91 -3.90
CA MET A 101 -1.47 -0.55 -4.22
C MET A 101 -0.68 -1.73 -4.79
N GLY A 102 -0.86 -2.93 -4.23
CA GLY A 102 -0.23 -4.13 -4.75
C GLY A 102 -0.73 -4.51 -6.15
N HIS A 103 -2.00 -4.29 -6.46
CA HIS A 103 -2.55 -4.49 -7.80
C HIS A 103 -1.94 -3.50 -8.79
N GLU A 104 -1.94 -2.22 -8.47
CA GLU A 104 -1.39 -1.15 -9.31
C GLU A 104 0.10 -1.35 -9.59
N ALA A 105 0.89 -1.71 -8.56
CA ALA A 105 2.31 -2.01 -8.73
C ALA A 105 2.55 -3.17 -9.70
N ARG A 106 1.77 -4.27 -9.58
CA ARG A 106 1.86 -5.41 -10.50
C ARG A 106 1.48 -5.03 -11.92
N MET A 107 0.41 -4.28 -12.12
CA MET A 107 -0.02 -3.83 -13.44
C MET A 107 1.01 -2.91 -14.07
N SER A 108 1.61 -1.99 -13.31
CA SER A 108 2.71 -1.14 -13.77
C SER A 108 3.92 -1.96 -14.20
N PHE A 109 4.33 -2.95 -13.40
CA PHE A 109 5.44 -3.85 -13.74
C PHE A 109 5.16 -4.64 -15.03
N VAL A 110 3.97 -5.23 -15.16
CA VAL A 110 3.58 -5.99 -16.37
C VAL A 110 3.53 -5.10 -17.61
N SER A 111 2.98 -3.88 -17.50
CA SER A 111 2.90 -2.95 -18.63
C SER A 111 4.28 -2.43 -19.08
N ALA A 112 5.22 -2.29 -18.14
CA ALA A 112 6.60 -1.92 -18.45
C ALA A 112 7.36 -3.05 -19.19
N GLY A 113 6.91 -4.30 -19.06
CA GLY A 113 7.57 -5.48 -19.59
C GLY A 113 7.87 -5.41 -21.08
N ARG A 114 6.95 -4.89 -21.90
CA ARG A 114 7.15 -4.73 -23.35
C ARG A 114 8.36 -3.86 -23.68
N LYS A 115 8.59 -2.78 -22.92
CA LYS A 115 9.75 -1.90 -23.11
C LYS A 115 11.03 -2.54 -22.61
N LEU A 116 10.95 -3.44 -21.63
CA LEU A 116 12.08 -4.15 -21.02
C LEU A 116 12.39 -5.48 -21.72
N GLY A 117 11.57 -5.86 -22.71
CA GLY A 117 11.78 -7.05 -23.54
C GLY A 117 11.29 -8.33 -22.92
N TYR A 118 10.26 -8.29 -22.04
CA TYR A 118 9.53 -9.46 -21.54
C TYR A 118 8.02 -9.25 -21.66
N SER A 119 7.27 -10.35 -21.65
CA SER A 119 5.80 -10.33 -21.66
C SER A 119 5.27 -11.25 -20.56
N LEU A 120 4.27 -10.77 -19.82
CA LEU A 120 3.60 -11.54 -18.77
C LEU A 120 2.09 -11.52 -19.01
N ILE A 121 1.49 -12.70 -19.01
CA ILE A 121 0.07 -12.95 -19.21
C ILE A 121 -0.54 -13.29 -17.83
N PRO A 122 -1.56 -12.56 -17.36
CA PRO A 122 -2.16 -12.82 -16.05
C PRO A 122 -2.92 -14.15 -16.05
N LEU A 123 -2.70 -14.97 -15.02
CA LEU A 123 -3.46 -16.19 -14.74
C LEU A 123 -4.46 -16.03 -13.59
N GLY A 124 -4.36 -14.90 -12.87
CA GLY A 124 -5.23 -14.55 -11.74
C GLY A 124 -4.46 -14.19 -10.48
N GLY A 125 -5.00 -13.23 -9.71
CA GLY A 125 -4.37 -12.74 -8.50
C GLY A 125 -2.97 -12.14 -8.72
N ASN A 126 -1.96 -12.81 -8.23
CA ASN A 126 -0.55 -12.43 -8.38
C ASN A 126 0.25 -13.41 -9.24
N LEU A 127 -0.44 -14.34 -9.93
CA LEU A 127 0.15 -15.35 -10.78
C LEU A 127 0.10 -14.92 -12.24
N TYR A 128 1.19 -15.16 -12.95
CA TYR A 128 1.40 -14.82 -14.36
C TYR A 128 2.13 -15.95 -15.08
N THR A 129 2.09 -15.92 -16.39
CA THR A 129 2.91 -16.80 -17.25
C THR A 129 3.61 -15.99 -18.33
N THR A 130 4.75 -16.47 -18.80
CA THR A 130 5.37 -15.94 -20.03
C THR A 130 4.76 -16.64 -21.26
N PRO A 131 5.00 -16.15 -22.50
CA PRO A 131 4.61 -16.84 -23.72
C PRO A 131 5.15 -18.27 -23.85
N LYS A 132 6.29 -18.59 -23.22
CA LYS A 132 6.84 -19.95 -23.11
C LYS A 132 6.37 -20.71 -21.87
N GLU A 133 5.23 -20.34 -21.32
CA GLU A 133 4.54 -21.02 -20.21
C GLU A 133 5.33 -21.06 -18.88
N LYS A 134 6.36 -20.24 -18.72
CA LYS A 134 7.05 -20.12 -17.42
C LYS A 134 6.12 -19.52 -16.38
N LYS A 135 5.98 -20.18 -15.25
CA LYS A 135 5.13 -19.77 -14.13
C LYS A 135 5.81 -18.70 -13.28
N VAL A 136 5.23 -17.50 -13.25
CA VAL A 136 5.80 -16.34 -12.55
C VAL A 136 4.81 -15.82 -11.50
N VAL A 137 5.28 -15.61 -10.28
CA VAL A 137 4.50 -14.95 -9.22
C VAL A 137 5.09 -13.57 -8.93
N ILE A 138 4.22 -12.57 -8.75
CA ILE A 138 4.63 -11.19 -8.42
C ILE A 138 4.08 -10.82 -7.04
N ALA A 139 4.96 -10.67 -6.06
CA ALA A 139 4.63 -10.18 -4.74
C ALA A 139 4.98 -8.68 -4.61
N PHE A 140 4.20 -7.96 -3.80
CA PHE A 140 4.41 -6.54 -3.53
C PHE A 140 4.39 -6.30 -2.03
N ALA A 141 5.27 -5.41 -1.56
CA ALA A 141 5.21 -4.85 -0.23
C ALA A 141 5.68 -3.40 -0.20
N ASN A 142 5.03 -2.60 0.64
CA ASN A 142 5.57 -1.31 1.07
C ASN A 142 6.64 -1.51 2.13
N GLU A 143 7.53 -0.57 2.21
CA GLU A 143 8.49 -0.45 3.31
C GLU A 143 7.73 -0.34 4.65
N HIS A 144 7.91 -1.33 5.55
CA HIS A 144 7.21 -1.34 6.84
C HIS A 144 8.06 -0.75 7.98
N LYS A 145 9.38 -0.78 7.82
CA LYS A 145 10.41 -0.10 8.62
C LYS A 145 11.48 0.40 7.66
N PRO A 146 12.26 1.41 7.99
CA PRO A 146 13.30 1.92 7.11
C PRO A 146 14.16 0.79 6.53
N ASN A 147 14.19 0.70 5.21
CA ASN A 147 14.92 -0.30 4.43
C ASN A 147 14.55 -1.78 4.73
N ARG A 148 13.27 -2.05 5.08
CA ARG A 148 12.81 -3.42 5.35
C ARG A 148 11.46 -3.68 4.71
N TRP A 149 11.37 -4.84 4.03
CA TRP A 149 10.15 -5.34 3.36
C TRP A 149 9.85 -6.77 3.79
N PHE A 150 8.56 -7.07 3.90
CA PHE A 150 8.07 -8.40 4.21
C PHE A 150 7.04 -8.81 3.18
N LEU A 151 7.38 -9.80 2.34
CA LEU A 151 6.53 -10.30 1.28
C LEU A 151 6.16 -11.77 1.53
N GLY A 152 5.02 -12.18 0.95
CA GLY A 152 4.58 -13.58 0.97
C GLY A 152 4.11 -14.00 -0.42
N VAL A 153 4.51 -15.20 -0.82
CA VAL A 153 3.98 -15.89 -2.01
C VAL A 153 3.41 -17.24 -1.60
N GLN A 154 2.42 -17.73 -2.33
CA GLN A 154 1.91 -19.10 -2.13
C GLN A 154 3.08 -20.08 -2.17
N ASP A 155 3.06 -21.13 -1.33
CA ASP A 155 4.07 -22.19 -1.40
C ASP A 155 3.75 -23.09 -2.59
N ASP A 156 4.37 -22.80 -3.73
CA ASP A 156 4.14 -23.47 -4.98
C ASP A 156 5.43 -23.49 -5.83
N ASN A 157 5.41 -24.15 -6.95
CA ASN A 157 6.55 -24.30 -7.84
C ASN A 157 6.55 -23.21 -8.91
N TYR A 158 7.46 -22.27 -8.83
CA TYR A 158 7.59 -21.15 -9.77
C TYR A 158 8.89 -21.24 -10.58
N ASP A 159 8.84 -20.77 -11.83
CA ASP A 159 10.03 -20.58 -12.66
C ASP A 159 10.73 -19.25 -12.32
N ALA A 160 9.95 -18.26 -11.85
CA ALA A 160 10.49 -17.03 -11.29
C ALA A 160 9.57 -16.43 -10.24
N VAL A 161 10.17 -15.75 -9.25
CA VAL A 161 9.48 -14.93 -8.26
C VAL A 161 9.93 -13.47 -8.44
N VAL A 162 8.99 -12.58 -8.63
CA VAL A 162 9.23 -11.13 -8.68
C VAL A 162 8.83 -10.51 -7.35
N LEU A 163 9.75 -9.80 -6.72
CA LEU A 163 9.51 -9.10 -5.46
C LEU A 163 9.58 -7.59 -5.70
N LEU A 164 8.43 -6.95 -5.64
CA LEU A 164 8.27 -5.50 -5.80
C LEU A 164 8.30 -4.86 -4.41
N CYS A 165 9.37 -4.13 -4.11
CA CYS A 165 9.63 -3.51 -2.82
C CYS A 165 9.54 -1.98 -2.97
N GLN A 166 8.45 -1.38 -2.55
CA GLN A 166 8.27 0.07 -2.63
C GLN A 166 8.91 0.75 -1.43
N GLN A 167 9.80 1.70 -1.69
CA GLN A 167 10.39 2.55 -0.67
C GLN A 167 9.40 3.66 -0.23
N SER A 168 9.60 4.21 0.95
CA SER A 168 8.84 5.36 1.46
C SER A 168 8.92 6.61 0.56
N THR A 169 9.98 6.71 -0.24
CA THR A 169 10.15 7.74 -1.29
C THR A 169 9.31 7.51 -2.53
N GLY A 170 8.57 6.38 -2.62
CA GLY A 170 7.82 5.97 -3.80
C GLY A 170 8.65 5.19 -4.83
N ARG A 171 9.98 5.13 -4.69
CA ARG A 171 10.82 4.34 -5.60
C ARG A 171 10.54 2.85 -5.45
N MET A 172 10.47 2.12 -6.57
CA MET A 172 10.32 0.67 -6.62
C MET A 172 11.67 -0.02 -6.78
N LEU A 173 11.93 -1.02 -5.95
CA LEU A 173 13.01 -1.99 -6.15
C LEU A 173 12.39 -3.28 -6.65
N GLU A 174 12.88 -3.79 -7.76
CA GLU A 174 12.33 -4.94 -8.48
C GLU A 174 13.35 -6.06 -8.50
N PHE A 175 13.16 -7.08 -7.65
CA PHE A 175 14.03 -8.24 -7.61
C PHE A 175 13.39 -9.39 -8.36
N ILE A 176 14.09 -9.93 -9.35
CA ILE A 176 13.65 -11.08 -10.17
C ILE A 176 14.50 -12.29 -9.82
N LEU A 177 13.89 -13.27 -9.18
CA LEU A 177 14.53 -14.47 -8.66
C LEU A 177 14.14 -15.65 -9.55
N PRO A 178 15.03 -16.12 -10.45
CA PRO A 178 14.76 -17.32 -11.25
C PRO A 178 14.80 -18.59 -10.40
N ARG A 179 14.25 -19.70 -10.92
CA ARG A 179 14.18 -21.01 -10.25
C ARG A 179 15.52 -21.47 -9.68
N GLU A 180 16.61 -21.27 -10.41
CA GLU A 180 17.96 -21.68 -10.00
C GLU A 180 18.44 -20.92 -8.75
N ALA A 181 18.04 -19.65 -8.62
CA ALA A 181 18.32 -18.86 -7.42
C ALA A 181 17.42 -19.31 -6.25
N LEU A 182 16.12 -19.51 -6.51
CA LEU A 182 15.15 -19.97 -5.51
C LEU A 182 15.55 -21.32 -4.93
N GLY A 183 15.99 -22.27 -5.74
CA GLY A 183 16.37 -23.62 -5.31
C GLY A 183 17.46 -23.64 -4.23
N LYS A 184 18.28 -22.60 -4.13
CA LYS A 184 19.33 -22.50 -3.12
C LYS A 184 18.81 -22.27 -1.70
N PHE A 185 17.68 -21.58 -1.55
CA PHE A 185 17.18 -21.14 -0.24
C PHE A 185 15.68 -21.35 0.01
N TRP A 186 14.89 -21.73 -1.02
CA TRP A 186 13.43 -21.89 -0.93
C TRP A 186 12.98 -22.74 0.25
N ALA A 187 13.60 -23.91 0.43
CA ALA A 187 13.28 -24.83 1.51
C ALA A 187 13.57 -24.24 2.91
N SER A 188 14.53 -23.30 3.00
CA SER A 188 14.96 -22.68 4.26
C SER A 188 14.17 -21.41 4.61
N LEU A 189 13.33 -20.89 3.70
CA LEU A 189 12.51 -19.73 3.97
C LEU A 189 11.39 -20.06 4.96
N SER A 190 11.04 -19.09 5.80
CA SER A 190 9.92 -19.21 6.74
C SER A 190 8.61 -19.43 6.01
N ARG A 191 7.72 -20.25 6.58
CA ARG A 191 6.38 -20.51 6.08
C ARG A 191 5.34 -20.14 7.11
N SER A 192 4.27 -19.49 6.66
CA SER A 192 3.12 -19.15 7.50
C SER A 192 1.88 -18.94 6.66
N GLY A 193 0.73 -19.51 7.07
CA GLY A 193 -0.54 -19.38 6.37
C GLY A 193 -0.50 -19.85 4.91
N GLY A 194 0.22 -20.97 4.61
CA GLY A 194 0.37 -21.51 3.25
C GLY A 194 1.25 -20.65 2.33
N GLN A 195 2.01 -19.72 2.88
CA GLN A 195 2.89 -18.84 2.13
C GLN A 195 4.34 -18.98 2.56
N VAL A 196 5.24 -18.89 1.58
CA VAL A 196 6.68 -18.67 1.78
C VAL A 196 6.93 -17.19 2.00
N LYS A 197 7.73 -16.83 3.02
CA LYS A 197 7.96 -15.46 3.46
C LYS A 197 9.36 -14.99 3.08
N PHE A 198 9.40 -13.80 2.49
CA PHE A 198 10.64 -13.11 2.11
C PHE A 198 10.83 -11.89 3.00
N ASN A 199 11.85 -11.93 3.85
CA ASN A 199 12.29 -10.80 4.65
C ASN A 199 13.48 -10.13 3.95
N ILE A 200 13.27 -8.93 3.42
CA ILE A 200 14.30 -8.19 2.70
C ILE A 200 14.76 -7.02 3.55
N THR A 201 16.08 -6.82 3.60
CA THR A 201 16.70 -5.66 4.22
C THR A 201 17.64 -4.99 3.22
N ARG A 202 17.85 -3.67 3.37
CA ARG A 202 18.78 -2.91 2.55
C ARG A 202 19.71 -2.10 3.44
N SER A 203 21.00 -2.07 3.07
CA SER A 203 22.00 -1.21 3.72
C SER A 203 22.81 -0.54 2.62
N GLY A 204 22.72 0.79 2.52
CA GLY A 204 23.26 1.53 1.39
C GLY A 204 22.64 1.06 0.06
N GLU A 205 23.45 0.59 -0.86
CA GLU A 205 23.02 0.05 -2.15
C GLU A 205 22.81 -1.47 -2.14
N ASN A 206 23.20 -2.15 -1.06
CA ASN A 206 23.14 -3.59 -0.96
C ASN A 206 21.80 -4.06 -0.37
N SER A 207 21.17 -5.02 -1.05
CA SER A 207 19.93 -5.65 -0.63
C SER A 207 20.14 -7.12 -0.28
N TRP A 208 19.56 -7.55 0.83
CA TRP A 208 19.78 -8.86 1.42
C TRP A 208 18.45 -9.56 1.69
N LEU A 209 18.39 -10.85 1.40
CA LEU A 209 17.32 -11.75 1.84
C LEU A 209 17.76 -12.43 3.14
N LEU A 210 16.95 -12.31 4.18
CA LEU A 210 17.16 -13.01 5.44
C LEU A 210 16.64 -14.43 5.32
N VAL A 211 17.55 -15.40 5.38
CA VAL A 211 17.23 -16.83 5.33
C VAL A 211 17.44 -17.44 6.71
N PRO A 212 16.40 -17.98 7.37
CA PRO A 212 16.53 -18.58 8.69
C PRO A 212 17.62 -19.67 8.74
N GLY A 213 18.48 -19.61 9.75
CA GLY A 213 19.54 -20.59 9.96
C GLY A 213 20.70 -20.56 8.97
N ARG A 214 20.75 -19.52 8.09
CA ARG A 214 21.82 -19.33 7.10
C ARG A 214 22.37 -17.90 7.09
N ALA A 215 23.50 -17.71 6.39
CA ALA A 215 23.97 -16.38 6.04
C ALA A 215 22.93 -15.67 5.15
N GLN A 216 22.94 -14.32 5.20
CA GLN A 216 22.08 -13.51 4.34
C GLN A 216 22.45 -13.71 2.87
N GLU A 217 21.45 -13.86 2.01
CA GLU A 217 21.66 -13.98 0.55
C GLU A 217 21.58 -12.60 -0.11
N SER A 218 22.60 -12.28 -0.91
CA SER A 218 22.62 -11.00 -1.64
C SER A 218 21.62 -11.02 -2.78
N LEU A 219 20.76 -9.99 -2.84
CA LEU A 219 19.78 -9.80 -3.90
C LEU A 219 20.26 -8.84 -5.00
N ASN A 220 21.44 -8.24 -4.89
CA ASN A 220 21.89 -7.21 -5.82
C ASN A 220 21.92 -7.66 -7.28
N ARG A 221 22.37 -8.90 -7.55
CA ARG A 221 22.39 -9.47 -8.90
C ARG A 221 21.00 -9.73 -9.49
N HIS A 222 19.96 -9.71 -8.65
CA HIS A 222 18.58 -9.94 -9.03
C HIS A 222 17.80 -8.64 -9.18
N LEU A 223 18.38 -7.50 -8.82
CA LEU A 223 17.77 -6.18 -8.98
C LEU A 223 17.73 -5.81 -10.47
N GLY A 224 16.53 -5.64 -11.02
CA GLY A 224 16.32 -5.37 -12.44
C GLY A 224 16.78 -6.49 -13.39
N ALA A 225 16.91 -7.72 -12.92
CA ALA A 225 17.38 -8.86 -13.72
C ALA A 225 16.29 -9.41 -14.64
N TYR A 226 15.72 -8.59 -15.51
CA TYR A 226 14.57 -8.93 -16.38
C TYR A 226 14.87 -10.03 -17.39
N THR A 227 16.14 -10.38 -17.63
CA THR A 227 16.52 -11.52 -18.50
C THR A 227 15.93 -12.84 -18.03
N ALA A 228 15.67 -13.01 -16.73
CA ALA A 228 15.02 -14.19 -16.18
C ALA A 228 13.54 -14.36 -16.62
N LEU A 229 12.91 -13.27 -17.08
CA LEU A 229 11.53 -13.24 -17.58
C LEU A 229 11.46 -13.28 -19.11
N LYS A 230 12.59 -13.17 -19.78
CA LYS A 230 12.65 -13.27 -21.25
C LYS A 230 12.56 -14.72 -21.68
N ASP A 231 11.94 -14.90 -22.81
CA ASP A 231 11.79 -16.19 -23.47
C ASP A 231 13.04 -16.57 -24.24
#